data_ccc72e4fcdd88d8dd519b33681a3435a
#
_entry.id   ccc72e4fcdd88d8dd519b33681a3435a
#
_cell.length_a   1.000
_cell.length_b   1.000
_cell.length_c   1.000
_cell.angle_alpha   90.00
_cell.angle_beta   90.00
_cell.angle_gamma   90.00
#
_symmetry.space_group_name_H-M   'P 1'
#
loop_
_entity.id
_entity.type
_entity.pdbx_description
1 polymer ?
#
loop_
_entity_poly.entity_id
_entity_poly.type
_entity_poly.pdbx_seq_one_letter_code
_entity_poly.pdbx_strand_id
1 'polypeptide(L)'
;MRHLRRWYDAHRFQLPPQVEERLREDEKIDQKVFRAGSVYAAEIRDKVITVSFRARGVSDVFASEFDAVINCSGLTLHPAQSTNRFLTRLVKNGLAVPHGTGEGLAVDSQHRVINANGRSDPRLVVVGPLTYGSFADQQGAAFIAARISKIMPAFVQSLTNQDI
;
A
#
# COMPACT_ATOMS: atom_id res chain seq x y z
N MET A 1 -8.57 -3.22 -13.60
CA MET A 1 -8.39 -2.93 -12.16
C MET A 1 -8.31 -1.45 -11.85
N ARG A 2 -7.52 -0.64 -12.57
CA ARG A 2 -7.29 0.80 -12.26
C ARG A 2 -8.58 1.63 -12.07
N HIS A 3 -9.60 1.40 -12.86
CA HIS A 3 -10.89 2.11 -12.77
C HIS A 3 -11.85 1.57 -11.71
N LEU A 4 -11.68 0.30 -11.31
CA LEU A 4 -12.54 -0.35 -10.31
C LEU A 4 -12.04 -0.13 -8.87
N ARG A 5 -10.82 0.37 -8.69
CA ARG A 5 -10.22 0.55 -7.37
C ARG A 5 -11.06 1.42 -6.45
N ARG A 6 -11.58 2.54 -6.93
CA ARG A 6 -12.41 3.46 -6.13
C ARG A 6 -13.64 2.77 -5.55
N TRP A 7 -14.26 1.88 -6.33
CA TRP A 7 -15.41 1.09 -5.88
C TRP A 7 -14.99 0.02 -4.89
N TYR A 8 -13.88 -0.66 -5.16
CA TYR A 8 -13.32 -1.67 -4.27
C TYR A 8 -12.92 -1.05 -2.91
N ASP A 9 -12.22 0.07 -2.89
CA ASP A 9 -11.78 0.74 -1.66
C ASP A 9 -12.96 1.22 -0.81
N ALA A 10 -14.09 1.59 -1.42
CA ALA A 10 -15.30 1.99 -0.69
C ALA A 10 -15.99 0.82 0.05
N HIS A 11 -15.75 -0.41 -0.38
CA HIS A 11 -16.41 -1.60 0.18
C HIS A 11 -15.52 -2.45 1.09
N ARG A 12 -14.23 -2.15 1.16
CA ARG A 12 -13.30 -2.87 2.04
C ARG A 12 -13.02 -2.07 3.31
N PHE A 13 -12.68 -2.79 4.38
CA PHE A 13 -12.30 -2.19 5.66
C PHE A 13 -13.33 -1.17 6.19
N GLN A 14 -14.59 -1.55 6.16
CA GLN A 14 -15.65 -0.74 6.76
C GLN A 14 -15.40 -0.54 8.25
N LEU A 15 -15.79 0.61 8.76
CA LEU A 15 -15.68 0.91 10.18
C LEU A 15 -16.56 -0.04 11.00
N PRO A 16 -16.07 -0.57 12.14
CA PRO A 16 -16.92 -1.23 13.10
C PRO A 16 -18.06 -0.30 13.56
N PRO A 17 -19.28 -0.83 13.79
CA PRO A 17 -20.42 0.00 14.17
C PRO A 17 -20.16 0.92 15.37
N GLN A 18 -19.42 0.44 16.38
CA GLN A 18 -19.08 1.21 17.58
C GLN A 18 -18.20 2.42 17.26
N VAL A 19 -17.30 2.29 16.27
CA VAL A 19 -16.44 3.40 15.82
C VAL A 19 -17.29 4.40 15.04
N GLU A 20 -18.18 3.94 14.18
CA GLU A 20 -19.09 4.79 13.43
C GLU A 20 -19.99 5.60 14.36
N GLU A 21 -20.57 4.98 15.38
CA GLU A 21 -21.42 5.63 16.38
C GLU A 21 -20.64 6.75 17.11
N ARG A 22 -19.44 6.45 17.58
CA ARG A 22 -18.55 7.43 18.23
C ARG A 22 -18.21 8.60 17.31
N LEU A 23 -17.93 8.32 16.04
CA LEU A 23 -17.67 9.35 15.04
C LEU A 23 -18.86 10.30 14.85
N ARG A 24 -20.07 9.76 14.84
CA ARG A 24 -21.32 10.55 14.71
C ARG A 24 -21.60 11.42 15.95
N GLU A 25 -21.27 10.91 17.13
CA GLU A 25 -21.37 11.70 18.37
C GLU A 25 -20.42 12.88 18.35
N ASP A 26 -19.15 12.66 17.98
CA ASP A 26 -18.13 13.71 17.91
C ASP A 26 -18.48 14.78 16.85
N GLU A 27 -19.13 14.41 15.74
CA GLU A 27 -19.64 15.36 14.74
C GLU A 27 -20.73 16.29 15.32
N LYS A 28 -21.64 15.76 16.16
CA LYS A 28 -22.72 16.53 16.76
C LYS A 28 -22.21 17.62 17.71
N ILE A 29 -21.05 17.42 18.32
CA ILE A 29 -20.45 18.38 19.24
C ILE A 29 -19.37 19.25 18.58
N ASP A 30 -19.31 19.25 17.25
CA ASP A 30 -18.38 20.04 16.41
C ASP A 30 -16.89 19.84 16.77
N GLN A 31 -16.56 18.66 17.35
CA GLN A 31 -15.17 18.30 17.70
C GLN A 31 -14.43 17.66 16.52
N LYS A 32 -15.10 17.48 15.39
CA LYS A 32 -14.52 16.77 14.25
C LYS A 32 -14.82 17.47 12.94
N VAL A 33 -13.80 17.61 12.12
CA VAL A 33 -13.92 18.17 10.77
C VAL A 33 -13.35 17.17 9.77
N PHE A 34 -14.19 16.68 8.86
CA PHE A 34 -13.77 15.91 7.68
C PHE A 34 -13.58 16.84 6.50
N ARG A 35 -12.37 16.85 5.93
CA ARG A 35 -12.07 17.63 4.73
C ARG A 35 -11.46 16.73 3.65
N ALA A 36 -12.10 16.71 2.47
CA ALA A 36 -11.51 16.08 1.30
C ALA A 36 -10.44 17.02 0.71
N GLY A 37 -9.23 16.53 0.54
CA GLY A 37 -8.12 17.34 0.05
C GLY A 37 -6.81 16.55 -0.05
N SER A 38 -5.73 17.28 -0.29
CA SER A 38 -4.37 16.75 -0.35
C SER A 38 -3.48 17.49 0.63
N VAL A 39 -2.71 16.75 1.42
CA VAL A 39 -1.66 17.29 2.28
C VAL A 39 -0.39 17.46 1.44
N TYR A 40 0.26 18.62 1.54
CA TYR A 40 1.48 18.96 0.82
C TYR A 40 2.73 18.92 1.69
N ALA A 41 2.61 19.41 2.93
CA ALA A 41 3.73 19.45 3.86
C ALA A 41 3.22 19.34 5.31
N ALA A 42 4.08 18.85 6.17
CA ALA A 42 3.94 18.95 7.62
C ALA A 42 5.30 19.37 8.18
N GLU A 43 5.34 20.49 8.89
CA GLU A 43 6.55 21.06 9.48
C GLU A 43 6.39 21.16 10.99
N ILE A 44 7.45 20.86 11.74
CA ILE A 44 7.46 20.99 13.20
C ILE A 44 8.29 22.20 13.56
N ARG A 45 7.69 23.17 14.28
CA ARG A 45 8.37 24.33 14.86
C ARG A 45 7.88 24.54 16.29
N ASP A 46 8.78 24.66 17.22
CA ASP A 46 8.47 24.97 18.64
C ASP A 46 7.38 24.06 19.26
N LYS A 47 7.42 22.75 18.93
CA LYS A 47 6.45 21.72 19.36
C LYS A 47 5.06 21.82 18.71
N VAL A 48 4.85 22.73 17.78
CA VAL A 48 3.63 22.85 16.99
C VAL A 48 3.86 22.23 15.61
N ILE A 49 2.88 21.51 15.09
CA ILE A 49 2.94 20.89 13.76
C ILE A 49 2.05 21.70 12.83
N THR A 50 2.65 22.40 11.88
CA THR A 50 1.93 23.13 10.84
C THR A 50 1.73 22.21 9.65
N VAL A 51 0.47 21.94 9.28
CA VAL A 51 0.09 21.12 8.11
C VAL A 51 -0.42 22.02 7.01
N SER A 52 0.22 21.95 5.85
CA SER A 52 -0.23 22.63 4.62
C SER A 52 -1.07 21.67 3.78
N PHE A 53 -2.29 22.06 3.45
CA PHE A 53 -3.23 21.25 2.70
C PHE A 53 -4.03 22.06 1.71
N ARG A 54 -4.52 21.42 0.65
CA ARG A 54 -5.45 21.99 -0.32
C ARG A 54 -6.75 21.19 -0.33
N ALA A 55 -7.87 21.86 -0.06
CA ALA A 55 -9.17 21.23 -0.13
C ALA A 55 -9.56 20.89 -1.59
N ARG A 56 -10.38 19.86 -1.77
CA ARG A 56 -10.87 19.47 -3.11
C ARG A 56 -11.70 20.59 -3.70
N GLY A 57 -11.42 20.96 -4.96
CA GLY A 57 -12.14 22.00 -5.68
C GLY A 57 -11.69 23.43 -5.35
N VAL A 58 -10.65 23.60 -4.54
CA VAL A 58 -10.05 24.89 -4.19
C VAL A 58 -8.62 24.94 -4.69
N SER A 59 -8.19 26.07 -5.28
CA SER A 59 -6.80 26.26 -5.74
C SER A 59 -5.85 26.63 -4.61
N ASP A 60 -6.35 27.28 -3.57
CA ASP A 60 -5.53 27.81 -2.50
C ASP A 60 -5.04 26.73 -1.54
N VAL A 61 -3.81 26.90 -1.06
CA VAL A 61 -3.23 26.08 -0.01
C VAL A 61 -3.46 26.76 1.33
N PHE A 62 -4.02 26.03 2.27
CA PHE A 62 -4.25 26.47 3.65
C PHE A 62 -3.22 25.84 4.57
N ALA A 63 -2.92 26.52 5.65
CA ALA A 63 -2.10 25.98 6.74
C ALA A 63 -2.91 25.95 8.03
N SER A 64 -2.77 24.88 8.81
CA SER A 64 -3.37 24.76 10.15
C SER A 64 -2.36 24.16 11.12
N GLU A 65 -2.46 24.57 12.35
CA GLU A 65 -1.58 24.12 13.43
C GLU A 65 -2.25 22.99 14.23
N PHE A 66 -1.44 22.02 14.66
CA PHE A 66 -1.89 20.83 15.39
C PHE A 66 -0.86 20.47 16.47
N ASP A 67 -1.35 19.93 17.58
CA ASP A 67 -0.52 19.35 18.64
C ASP A 67 0.05 17.98 18.24
N ALA A 68 -0.69 17.24 17.41
CA ALA A 68 -0.30 15.93 16.91
C ALA A 68 -0.86 15.65 15.51
N VAL A 69 -0.10 14.88 14.71
CA VAL A 69 -0.53 14.40 13.39
C VAL A 69 -0.32 12.89 13.31
N ILE A 70 -1.37 12.16 12.95
CA ILE A 70 -1.32 10.72 12.73
C ILE A 70 -1.43 10.45 11.24
N ASN A 71 -0.37 9.89 10.65
CA ASN A 71 -0.37 9.54 9.24
C ASN A 71 -1.01 8.17 9.02
N CYS A 72 -2.24 8.17 8.50
CA CYS A 72 -3.00 6.98 8.13
C CYS A 72 -3.14 6.81 6.60
N SER A 73 -2.25 7.42 5.80
CA SER A 73 -2.32 7.37 4.33
C SER A 73 -2.01 6.00 3.72
N GLY A 74 -1.58 5.03 4.53
CA GLY A 74 -1.25 3.68 4.10
C GLY A 74 0.18 3.54 3.58
N LEU A 75 0.43 2.44 2.87
CA LEU A 75 1.76 2.10 2.35
C LEU A 75 1.98 2.68 0.95
N THR A 76 3.20 3.12 0.69
CA THR A 76 3.67 3.40 -0.67
C THR A 76 3.95 2.08 -1.37
N LEU A 77 3.03 1.65 -2.23
CA LEU A 77 3.14 0.37 -2.93
C LEU A 77 3.96 0.44 -4.22
N HIS A 78 4.28 1.64 -4.72
CA HIS A 78 5.03 1.80 -5.96
C HIS A 78 6.52 1.50 -5.74
N PRO A 79 7.09 0.44 -6.36
CA PRO A 79 8.45 -0.02 -6.07
C PRO A 79 9.54 1.03 -6.34
N ALA A 80 9.35 1.88 -7.35
CA ALA A 80 10.30 2.93 -7.70
C ALA A 80 10.33 4.09 -6.68
N GLN A 81 9.30 4.22 -5.85
CA GLN A 81 9.21 5.23 -4.79
C GLN A 81 9.62 4.67 -3.41
N SER A 82 10.01 3.40 -3.37
CA SER A 82 10.43 2.74 -2.14
C SER A 82 11.77 3.27 -1.65
N THR A 83 11.88 3.50 -0.34
CA THR A 83 13.15 3.79 0.33
C THR A 83 13.98 2.52 0.59
N ASN A 84 13.40 1.33 0.36
CA ASN A 84 14.08 0.06 0.52
C ASN A 84 15.10 -0.15 -0.61
N ARG A 85 16.38 -0.10 -0.27
CA ARG A 85 17.50 -0.23 -1.21
C ARG A 85 17.55 -1.58 -1.93
N PHE A 86 17.12 -2.66 -1.30
CA PHE A 86 17.03 -3.96 -1.94
C PHE A 86 16.00 -3.96 -3.06
N LEU A 87 14.78 -3.48 -2.77
CA LEU A 87 13.70 -3.41 -3.73
C LEU A 87 14.05 -2.52 -4.94
N THR A 88 14.60 -1.33 -4.68
CA THR A 88 15.02 -0.41 -5.74
C THR A 88 16.12 -1.00 -6.62
N ARG A 89 17.05 -1.77 -6.05
CA ARG A 89 18.10 -2.48 -6.81
C ARG A 89 17.54 -3.62 -7.65
N LEU A 90 16.59 -4.41 -7.13
CA LEU A 90 15.92 -5.45 -7.91
C LEU A 90 15.29 -4.86 -9.18
N VAL A 91 14.55 -3.76 -9.03
CA VAL A 91 13.90 -3.09 -10.17
C VAL A 91 14.94 -2.48 -11.12
N LYS A 92 15.93 -1.76 -10.60
CA LYS A 92 16.98 -1.12 -11.41
C LYS A 92 17.77 -2.14 -12.24
N ASN A 93 18.04 -3.31 -11.68
CA ASN A 93 18.79 -4.38 -12.35
C ASN A 93 17.91 -5.25 -13.27
N GLY A 94 16.63 -4.92 -13.42
CA GLY A 94 15.70 -5.68 -14.26
C GLY A 94 15.33 -7.05 -13.71
N LEU A 95 15.68 -7.37 -12.45
CA LEU A 95 15.33 -8.64 -11.79
C LEU A 95 13.86 -8.67 -11.35
N ALA A 96 13.23 -7.52 -11.28
CA ALA A 96 11.81 -7.35 -11.00
C ALA A 96 11.27 -6.19 -11.83
N VAL A 97 9.99 -6.22 -12.20
CA VAL A 97 9.31 -5.08 -12.81
C VAL A 97 8.11 -4.65 -11.95
N PRO A 98 7.80 -3.35 -11.91
CA PRO A 98 6.57 -2.87 -11.28
C PRO A 98 5.35 -3.48 -11.96
N HIS A 99 4.30 -3.77 -11.19
CA HIS A 99 3.02 -4.19 -11.75
C HIS A 99 2.41 -3.08 -12.61
N GLY A 100 1.66 -3.45 -13.67
CA GLY A 100 1.07 -2.49 -14.61
C GLY A 100 0.09 -1.48 -13.99
N THR A 101 -0.43 -1.74 -12.79
CA THR A 101 -1.23 -0.78 -12.01
C THR A 101 -0.38 0.26 -11.27
N GLY A 102 0.95 0.07 -11.20
CA GLY A 102 1.86 0.85 -10.38
C GLY A 102 1.91 0.40 -8.91
N GLU A 103 1.23 -0.71 -8.56
CA GLU A 103 1.07 -1.17 -7.18
C GLU A 103 1.74 -2.51 -6.96
N GLY A 104 2.89 -2.47 -6.33
CA GLY A 104 3.72 -3.65 -6.10
C GLY A 104 4.51 -4.09 -7.32
N LEU A 105 5.00 -5.31 -7.24
CA LEU A 105 5.76 -5.97 -8.30
C LEU A 105 4.84 -6.84 -9.17
N ALA A 106 5.20 -7.00 -10.42
CA ALA A 106 4.59 -8.00 -11.29
C ALA A 106 5.01 -9.39 -10.83
N VAL A 107 4.02 -10.25 -10.59
CA VAL A 107 4.22 -11.64 -10.18
C VAL A 107 3.27 -12.56 -10.95
N ASP A 108 3.66 -13.83 -11.09
CA ASP A 108 2.80 -14.86 -11.67
C ASP A 108 1.84 -15.46 -10.61
N SER A 109 1.03 -16.44 -11.01
CA SER A 109 0.06 -17.14 -10.15
C SER A 109 0.69 -17.88 -8.98
N GLN A 110 1.99 -18.17 -9.03
CA GLN A 110 2.79 -18.79 -7.97
C GLN A 110 3.57 -17.76 -7.14
N HIS A 111 3.24 -16.47 -7.27
CA HIS A 111 3.92 -15.36 -6.60
C HIS A 111 5.41 -15.19 -6.97
N ARG A 112 5.87 -15.82 -8.06
CA ARG A 112 7.23 -15.63 -8.54
C ARG A 112 7.35 -14.29 -9.24
N VAL A 113 8.42 -13.57 -8.95
CA VAL A 113 8.67 -12.24 -9.52
C VAL A 113 8.94 -12.34 -11.01
N ILE A 114 8.31 -11.46 -11.78
CA ILE A 114 8.52 -11.32 -13.22
C ILE A 114 9.63 -10.30 -13.45
N ASN A 115 10.65 -10.69 -14.21
CA ASN A 115 11.79 -9.85 -14.58
C ASN A 115 11.51 -9.00 -15.83
N ALA A 116 12.47 -8.13 -16.20
CA ALA A 116 12.36 -7.24 -17.36
C ALA A 116 12.20 -7.98 -18.72
N ASN A 117 12.59 -9.26 -18.78
CA ASN A 117 12.41 -10.11 -19.97
C ASN A 117 11.07 -10.85 -19.98
N GLY A 118 10.17 -10.54 -19.04
CA GLY A 118 8.87 -11.18 -18.92
C GLY A 118 8.89 -12.62 -18.38
N ARG A 119 10.02 -13.05 -17.79
CA ARG A 119 10.18 -14.39 -17.23
C ARG A 119 10.07 -14.37 -15.71
N SER A 120 9.40 -15.39 -15.15
CA SER A 120 9.34 -15.60 -13.70
C SER A 120 10.64 -16.22 -13.19
N ASP A 121 11.21 -15.68 -12.10
CA ASP A 121 12.35 -16.31 -11.41
C ASP A 121 11.82 -17.29 -10.36
N PRO A 122 12.12 -18.61 -10.48
CA PRO A 122 11.64 -19.62 -9.55
C PRO A 122 12.22 -19.47 -8.13
N ARG A 123 13.33 -18.72 -7.98
CA ARG A 123 14.02 -18.49 -6.70
C ARG A 123 13.57 -17.23 -5.98
N LEU A 124 12.76 -16.39 -6.63
CA LEU A 124 12.33 -15.10 -6.07
C LEU A 124 10.81 -15.05 -5.98
N VAL A 125 10.31 -15.25 -4.77
CA VAL A 125 8.88 -15.23 -4.46
C VAL A 125 8.56 -14.03 -3.57
N VAL A 126 7.45 -13.36 -3.85
CA VAL A 126 6.98 -12.20 -3.08
C VAL A 126 5.58 -12.44 -2.58
N VAL A 127 5.34 -12.14 -1.30
CA VAL A 127 4.03 -12.18 -0.65
C VAL A 127 3.74 -10.87 0.07
N GLY A 128 2.47 -10.63 0.36
CA GLY A 128 2.05 -9.45 1.11
C GLY A 128 1.84 -8.22 0.23
N PRO A 129 2.00 -6.99 0.78
CA PRO A 129 1.59 -5.74 0.10
C PRO A 129 2.21 -5.51 -1.27
N LEU A 130 3.43 -6.00 -1.50
CA LEU A 130 4.08 -5.87 -2.82
C LEU A 130 3.41 -6.68 -3.93
N THR A 131 2.45 -7.56 -3.63
CA THR A 131 1.66 -8.30 -4.63
C THR A 131 0.27 -7.70 -4.87
N TYR A 132 0.01 -6.51 -4.35
CA TYR A 132 -1.31 -5.89 -4.37
C TYR A 132 -1.89 -5.73 -5.78
N GLY A 133 -1.08 -5.35 -6.75
CA GLY A 133 -1.51 -5.21 -8.14
C GLY A 133 -2.05 -6.51 -8.76
N SER A 134 -1.52 -7.67 -8.34
CA SER A 134 -1.92 -8.99 -8.85
C SER A 134 -3.03 -9.64 -8.02
N PHE A 135 -2.99 -9.51 -6.69
CA PHE A 135 -3.83 -10.30 -5.79
C PHE A 135 -4.66 -9.48 -4.79
N ALA A 136 -4.66 -8.16 -4.88
CA ALA A 136 -5.37 -7.27 -3.97
C ALA A 136 -5.05 -7.54 -2.47
N ASP A 137 -6.01 -7.80 -1.61
CA ASP A 137 -5.93 -7.86 -0.15
C ASP A 137 -4.92 -8.87 0.45
N GLN A 138 -3.65 -8.59 0.31
CA GLN A 138 -2.54 -9.37 0.89
C GLN A 138 -1.84 -8.61 2.04
N GLN A 139 -2.60 -7.81 2.82
CA GLN A 139 -1.99 -6.91 3.82
C GLN A 139 -2.09 -7.41 5.26
N GLY A 140 -3.07 -8.25 5.58
CA GLY A 140 -3.23 -8.80 6.93
C GLY A 140 -2.34 -10.02 7.18
N ALA A 141 -1.80 -10.17 8.40
CA ALA A 141 -0.93 -11.29 8.77
C ALA A 141 -1.57 -12.66 8.48
N ALA A 142 -2.86 -12.83 8.76
CA ALA A 142 -3.58 -14.06 8.47
C ALA A 142 -3.64 -14.39 6.97
N PHE A 143 -3.88 -13.38 6.12
CA PHE A 143 -3.91 -13.56 4.66
C PHE A 143 -2.52 -13.89 4.11
N ILE A 144 -1.48 -13.23 4.62
CA ILE A 144 -0.08 -13.51 4.25
C ILE A 144 0.29 -14.94 4.64
N ALA A 145 -0.01 -15.36 5.88
CA ALA A 145 0.26 -16.71 6.35
C ALA A 145 -0.45 -17.78 5.51
N ALA A 146 -1.75 -17.60 5.25
CA ALA A 146 -2.51 -18.52 4.41
C ALA A 146 -1.94 -18.60 2.98
N ARG A 147 -1.48 -17.49 2.44
CA ARG A 147 -0.86 -17.47 1.11
C ARG A 147 0.50 -18.18 1.10
N ILE A 148 1.35 -17.94 2.11
CA ILE A 148 2.62 -18.63 2.27
C ILE A 148 2.39 -20.14 2.33
N SER A 149 1.48 -20.61 3.18
CA SER A 149 1.16 -22.04 3.30
C SER A 149 0.75 -22.67 1.96
N LYS A 150 0.05 -21.91 1.12
CA LYS A 150 -0.41 -22.39 -0.19
C LYS A 150 0.72 -22.50 -1.22
N ILE A 151 1.67 -21.55 -1.25
CA ILE A 151 2.71 -21.48 -2.29
C ILE A 151 3.99 -22.22 -1.91
N MET A 152 4.30 -22.37 -0.62
CA MET A 152 5.55 -22.97 -0.14
C MET A 152 5.84 -24.38 -0.66
N PRO A 153 4.87 -25.31 -0.75
CA PRO A 153 5.17 -26.65 -1.28
C PRO A 153 5.73 -26.60 -2.70
N ALA A 154 5.12 -25.83 -3.59
CA ALA A 154 5.58 -25.69 -4.97
C ALA A 154 6.92 -24.93 -5.05
N PHE A 155 7.14 -23.94 -4.18
CA PHE A 155 8.39 -23.21 -4.10
C PHE A 155 9.55 -24.12 -3.68
N VAL A 156 9.39 -24.90 -2.62
CA VAL A 156 10.41 -25.84 -2.14
C VAL A 156 10.73 -26.87 -3.23
N GLN A 157 9.71 -27.44 -3.88
CA GLN A 157 9.91 -28.39 -4.97
C GLN A 157 10.70 -27.78 -6.13
N SER A 158 10.45 -26.50 -6.46
CA SER A 158 11.17 -25.81 -7.54
C SER A 158 12.66 -25.61 -7.24
N LEU A 159 13.06 -25.48 -5.97
CA LEU A 159 14.45 -25.39 -5.57
C LEU A 159 15.16 -26.75 -5.65
N THR A 160 14.49 -27.81 -5.19
CA THR A 160 15.04 -29.17 -5.20
C THR A 160 15.27 -29.71 -6.63
N ASN A 161 14.42 -29.34 -7.57
CA ASN A 161 14.52 -29.77 -8.98
C ASN A 161 15.58 -29.00 -9.80
N GLN A 162 16.24 -27.99 -9.23
CA GLN A 162 17.30 -27.22 -9.91
C GLN A 162 18.72 -27.75 -9.59
N ASP A 163 18.86 -28.70 -8.67
CA ASP A 163 20.13 -29.29 -8.28
C ASP A 163 20.49 -30.58 -9.08
N ILE A 164 19.80 -30.82 -10.21
CA ILE A 164 20.06 -31.90 -11.17
C ILE A 164 20.30 -31.25 -12.58
#